data_bcac96d67a57b8dcf09d556995e8a9c1
#
_entry.id   bcac96d67a57b8dcf09d556995e8a9c1
#
_cell.length_a   1.000
_cell.length_b   1.000
_cell.length_c   1.000
_cell.angle_alpha   90.00
_cell.angle_beta   90.00
_cell.angle_gamma   90.00
#
_symmetry.space_group_name_H-M   'P 1'
#
loop_
_entity.id
_entity.type
_entity.pdbx_description
1 polymer ?
#
loop_
_entity_poly.entity_id
_entity_poly.type
_entity_poly.pdbx_seq_one_letter_code
_entity_poly.pdbx_strand_id
1 'polypeptide(L)'
;MRKMKKILAVGACFCMLIGVLSGCGNNRQTGNGGSKEDGNVTEEVNVSEQADASGETGAPEGSSSDLSFAFCTNTLNNTFQSSIDGKLKELCDANGISYTCLDPDYDLNTQLSQLSDVAVSGYDAVFIIPVDSAGITAGLAEIKDAGIPIFNVDTAVIDEDIDSFATLFVGTNAYMAGELVGEQMAKDYPDGGKIAVLDFPSNESCVDRVNGFLAGLGDNSSKFEIVAQQDGKAALDESLVLAEDIIIANPELDAFFCINDPSALGAAAAIKGENKTGEIGVYSIDASPEGKQALLDGEFTAVAAQVPLQMAEYSFNEAIKLLNGESNITEKKVYLDSHLVLEEEAKETLSNWQ
;
A
#
# COMPACT_ATOMS: atom_id res chain seq x y z
N MET A 1 15.42 45.52 -28.10
CA MET A 1 15.22 45.09 -29.50
C MET A 1 16.31 44.11 -29.88
N ARG A 2 16.02 42.83 -29.95
CA ARG A 2 16.78 41.85 -30.75
C ARG A 2 15.87 40.62 -31.02
N LYS A 3 15.83 40.31 -32.30
CA LYS A 3 14.81 39.55 -33.04
C LYS A 3 14.82 38.04 -32.73
N MET A 4 13.62 37.49 -32.61
CA MET A 4 13.28 36.07 -32.74
C MET A 4 13.78 35.49 -34.05
N LYS A 5 14.34 34.30 -34.04
CA LYS A 5 14.44 33.44 -35.24
C LYS A 5 13.66 32.15 -34.97
N LYS A 6 12.55 32.00 -35.69
CA LYS A 6 11.83 30.76 -35.86
C LYS A 6 12.60 29.85 -36.77
N ILE A 7 12.79 28.59 -36.39
CA ILE A 7 13.22 27.52 -37.29
C ILE A 7 12.05 26.54 -37.40
N LEU A 8 11.49 26.48 -38.58
CA LEU A 8 10.57 25.48 -39.09
C LEU A 8 11.39 24.27 -39.53
N ALA A 9 11.05 23.08 -39.15
CA ALA A 9 11.49 21.85 -39.81
C ALA A 9 10.28 20.97 -40.11
N VAL A 10 10.13 20.75 -41.39
CA VAL A 10 9.08 20.00 -42.08
C VAL A 10 9.45 18.52 -42.15
N GLY A 11 8.52 17.68 -41.85
CA GLY A 11 8.05 16.47 -42.52
C GLY A 11 8.98 15.31 -42.75
N ALA A 12 8.51 14.14 -42.43
CA ALA A 12 8.34 13.06 -43.42
C ALA A 12 7.52 11.91 -42.82
N CYS A 13 6.39 11.74 -43.42
CA CYS A 13 5.49 10.61 -43.31
C CYS A 13 6.15 9.39 -43.98
N PHE A 14 6.16 8.24 -43.36
CA PHE A 14 6.44 6.96 -44.04
C PHE A 14 5.39 5.93 -43.61
N CYS A 15 4.42 5.76 -44.49
CA CYS A 15 3.49 4.61 -44.48
C CYS A 15 4.19 3.39 -45.05
N MET A 16 4.09 2.26 -44.36
CA MET A 16 4.18 0.94 -45.04
C MET A 16 3.07 0.01 -44.49
N LEU A 17 2.21 -0.31 -45.43
CA LEU A 17 1.19 -1.37 -45.38
C LEU A 17 1.82 -2.73 -45.74
N ILE A 18 1.04 -3.79 -45.50
CA ILE A 18 1.07 -5.18 -46.05
C ILE A 18 1.63 -6.16 -44.98
N GLY A 19 0.97 -7.23 -44.61
CA GLY A 19 -0.02 -8.05 -45.31
C GLY A 19 -0.62 -9.14 -44.41
N VAL A 20 -1.80 -9.47 -44.81
CA VAL A 20 -2.67 -10.55 -44.27
C VAL A 20 -2.16 -11.90 -44.72
N LEU A 21 -2.20 -12.92 -43.84
CA LEU A 21 -2.37 -14.31 -44.27
C LEU A 21 -3.16 -15.10 -43.23
N SER A 22 -4.32 -15.56 -43.69
CA SER A 22 -5.23 -16.49 -43.06
C SER A 22 -4.64 -17.91 -43.06
N GLY A 23 -5.00 -18.70 -42.05
CA GLY A 23 -4.77 -20.13 -42.00
C GLY A 23 -5.78 -20.82 -41.10
N CYS A 24 -6.88 -21.26 -41.67
CA CYS A 24 -7.84 -22.19 -41.07
C CYS A 24 -7.24 -23.58 -40.97
N GLY A 25 -7.52 -24.29 -39.86
CA GLY A 25 -7.24 -25.71 -39.74
C GLY A 25 -8.12 -26.33 -38.66
N ASN A 26 -9.25 -26.87 -39.13
CA ASN A 26 -10.24 -27.65 -38.41
C ASN A 26 -9.76 -29.09 -38.32
N ASN A 27 -9.83 -29.80 -37.17
CA ASN A 27 -10.15 -31.22 -37.21
C ASN A 27 -10.78 -31.73 -35.91
N ARG A 28 -11.93 -32.38 -36.11
CA ARG A 28 -12.70 -33.25 -35.18
C ARG A 28 -12.13 -34.67 -35.18
N GLN A 29 -12.28 -35.37 -34.06
CA GLN A 29 -12.83 -36.75 -33.95
C GLN A 29 -12.67 -37.22 -32.51
N THR A 30 -13.76 -37.48 -31.73
CA THR A 30 -14.68 -38.63 -31.62
C THR A 30 -14.06 -39.95 -31.16
N GLY A 31 -14.66 -40.50 -30.08
CA GLY A 31 -14.61 -41.91 -29.67
C GLY A 31 -14.56 -42.03 -28.14
N ASN A 32 -15.61 -42.23 -27.41
CA ASN A 32 -16.64 -43.28 -27.23
C ASN A 32 -16.16 -44.52 -26.46
N GLY A 33 -16.95 -44.89 -25.44
CA GLY A 33 -17.03 -46.19 -24.77
C GLY A 33 -16.57 -46.15 -23.33
N GLY A 34 -17.33 -46.42 -22.31
CA GLY A 34 -18.50 -47.25 -22.13
C GLY A 34 -18.36 -48.00 -20.84
N SER A 35 -19.43 -47.97 -20.10
CA SER A 35 -20.14 -48.94 -19.26
C SER A 35 -19.65 -49.29 -17.85
N LYS A 36 -20.52 -48.98 -16.85
CA LYS A 36 -21.32 -49.93 -16.03
C LYS A 36 -20.50 -50.72 -14.99
N GLU A 37 -20.91 -50.94 -13.79
CA GLU A 37 -22.17 -51.25 -13.08
C GLU A 37 -21.96 -51.20 -11.57
N ASP A 38 -22.97 -50.75 -10.86
CA ASP A 38 -23.74 -51.32 -9.75
C ASP A 38 -23.07 -51.76 -8.44
N GLY A 39 -23.70 -51.33 -7.35
CA GLY A 39 -23.54 -51.91 -6.02
C GLY A 39 -24.22 -51.11 -4.90
N ASN A 40 -25.53 -51.20 -4.83
CA ASN A 40 -26.41 -50.78 -3.75
C ASN A 40 -26.24 -51.72 -2.54
N VAL A 41 -26.12 -51.16 -1.28
CA VAL A 41 -26.73 -51.77 -0.07
C VAL A 41 -26.94 -50.66 0.97
N THR A 42 -28.21 -50.55 1.31
CA THR A 42 -28.82 -49.90 2.49
C THR A 42 -28.54 -50.67 3.76
N GLU A 43 -28.34 -50.00 4.87
CA GLU A 43 -28.90 -50.40 6.17
C GLU A 43 -29.04 -49.22 7.12
N GLU A 44 -30.32 -48.96 7.49
CA GLU A 44 -30.72 -48.15 8.62
C GLU A 44 -30.58 -48.96 9.90
N VAL A 45 -30.13 -48.33 10.98
CA VAL A 45 -30.61 -48.67 12.35
C VAL A 45 -30.71 -47.39 13.16
N ASN A 46 -31.94 -47.20 13.61
CA ASN A 46 -32.46 -46.24 14.53
C ASN A 46 -32.26 -46.75 15.97
N VAL A 47 -32.19 -45.88 16.98
CA VAL A 47 -32.80 -45.85 18.32
C VAL A 47 -32.04 -44.93 19.27
N SER A 48 -32.58 -43.73 19.57
CA SER A 48 -33.14 -43.15 20.80
C SER A 48 -32.34 -43.44 22.11
N GLU A 49 -32.10 -42.50 22.93
CA GLU A 49 -32.82 -41.63 23.87
C GLU A 49 -31.85 -40.94 24.81
N GLN A 50 -31.98 -39.64 24.96
CA GLN A 50 -32.35 -38.84 26.15
C GLN A 50 -31.36 -38.74 27.33
N ALA A 51 -30.95 -37.59 27.64
CA ALA A 51 -31.22 -36.53 28.61
C ALA A 51 -29.89 -35.98 29.16
N ASP A 52 -29.61 -34.81 29.39
CA ASP A 52 -30.21 -33.59 29.93
C ASP A 52 -29.10 -32.63 30.40
N ALA A 53 -29.39 -31.37 30.25
CA ALA A 53 -29.01 -30.23 31.06
C ALA A 53 -27.66 -29.50 30.85
N SER A 54 -27.85 -28.34 30.27
CA SER A 54 -27.48 -26.99 30.75
C SER A 54 -26.07 -26.47 30.46
N GLY A 55 -26.07 -25.41 29.69
CA GLY A 55 -24.99 -24.48 29.55
C GLY A 55 -25.01 -23.73 28.22
N GLU A 56 -26.16 -23.12 27.86
CA GLU A 56 -26.17 -22.08 26.83
C GLU A 56 -25.39 -20.87 27.30
N THR A 57 -24.21 -20.67 26.72
CA THR A 57 -23.73 -19.34 26.47
C THR A 57 -23.87 -19.17 24.96
N GLY A 58 -25.01 -18.65 24.54
CA GLY A 58 -25.28 -18.29 23.17
C GLY A 58 -24.31 -17.20 22.77
N ALA A 59 -23.40 -17.56 21.86
CA ALA A 59 -22.86 -16.56 20.95
C ALA A 59 -24.05 -16.02 20.13
N PRO A 60 -24.18 -14.72 19.89
CA PRO A 60 -25.22 -14.22 19.01
C PRO A 60 -25.02 -14.86 17.65
N GLU A 61 -26.04 -15.61 17.20
CA GLU A 61 -26.12 -16.00 15.78
C GLU A 61 -26.13 -14.71 14.98
N GLY A 62 -24.98 -14.38 14.35
CA GLY A 62 -24.86 -13.26 13.44
C GLY A 62 -25.84 -13.46 12.30
N SER A 63 -26.82 -12.57 12.20
CA SER A 63 -27.53 -12.39 10.95
C SER A 63 -26.45 -12.18 9.87
N SER A 64 -26.48 -12.98 8.80
CA SER A 64 -25.68 -12.68 7.60
C SER A 64 -26.04 -11.25 7.22
N SER A 65 -25.14 -10.31 7.38
CA SER A 65 -25.38 -8.93 6.97
C SER A 65 -25.42 -8.96 5.44
N ASP A 66 -26.50 -8.42 4.84
CA ASP A 66 -26.53 -8.17 3.39
C ASP A 66 -25.54 -7.05 3.00
N LEU A 67 -24.59 -6.71 3.89
CA LEU A 67 -23.60 -5.64 3.67
C LEU A 67 -22.55 -6.05 2.65
N SER A 68 -22.10 -5.06 1.89
CA SER A 68 -21.07 -5.20 0.87
C SER A 68 -20.08 -4.03 0.96
N PHE A 69 -18.79 -4.35 1.02
CA PHE A 69 -17.70 -3.38 1.11
C PHE A 69 -16.79 -3.45 -0.11
N ALA A 70 -16.33 -2.28 -0.57
CA ALA A 70 -15.30 -2.19 -1.58
C ALA A 70 -14.01 -1.63 -0.96
N PHE A 71 -12.87 -2.14 -1.42
CA PHE A 71 -11.56 -1.55 -1.19
C PHE A 71 -10.94 -1.14 -2.52
N CYS A 72 -10.75 0.15 -2.73
CA CYS A 72 -10.11 0.73 -3.89
C CYS A 72 -8.67 1.09 -3.49
N THR A 73 -7.76 0.14 -3.63
CA THR A 73 -6.33 0.35 -3.32
C THR A 73 -5.64 1.17 -4.42
N ASN A 74 -4.38 1.55 -4.20
CA ASN A 74 -3.54 2.13 -5.26
C ASN A 74 -2.76 1.07 -6.03
N THR A 75 -2.42 -0.06 -5.38
CA THR A 75 -1.80 -1.25 -6.00
C THR A 75 -1.85 -2.44 -5.03
N LEU A 76 -1.77 -3.65 -5.56
CA LEU A 76 -1.48 -4.88 -4.79
C LEU A 76 -0.05 -5.40 -5.01
N ASN A 77 0.74 -4.73 -5.85
CA ASN A 77 2.16 -5.08 -6.07
C ASN A 77 3.07 -4.67 -4.90
N ASN A 78 2.53 -4.02 -3.88
CA ASN A 78 3.23 -3.67 -2.65
C ASN A 78 2.65 -4.45 -1.47
N THR A 79 3.51 -5.09 -0.68
CA THR A 79 3.11 -5.96 0.44
C THR A 79 2.36 -5.21 1.54
N PHE A 80 2.59 -3.90 1.69
CA PHE A 80 1.85 -3.05 2.63
C PHE A 80 0.36 -2.99 2.28
N GLN A 81 0.01 -2.61 1.03
CA GLN A 81 -1.37 -2.56 0.58
C GLN A 81 -2.02 -3.94 0.55
N SER A 82 -1.26 -4.97 0.14
CA SER A 82 -1.72 -6.36 0.18
C SER A 82 -2.04 -6.84 1.60
N SER A 83 -1.34 -6.33 2.63
CA SER A 83 -1.62 -6.66 4.04
C SER A 83 -2.92 -6.02 4.52
N ILE A 84 -3.20 -4.77 4.11
CA ILE A 84 -4.48 -4.09 4.37
C ILE A 84 -5.63 -4.82 3.69
N ASP A 85 -5.48 -5.18 2.40
CA ASP A 85 -6.45 -5.98 1.65
C ASP A 85 -6.78 -7.30 2.36
N GLY A 86 -5.73 -8.06 2.70
CA GLY A 86 -5.86 -9.33 3.40
C GLY A 86 -6.60 -9.20 4.73
N LYS A 87 -6.30 -8.15 5.50
CA LYS A 87 -6.96 -7.90 6.80
C LYS A 87 -8.42 -7.46 6.64
N LEU A 88 -8.72 -6.56 5.71
CA LEU A 88 -10.09 -6.17 5.41
C LEU A 88 -10.93 -7.37 4.96
N LYS A 89 -10.36 -8.21 4.07
CA LYS A 89 -11.01 -9.43 3.62
C LYS A 89 -11.28 -10.40 4.77
N GLU A 90 -10.30 -10.65 5.63
CA GLU A 90 -10.45 -11.49 6.83
C GLU A 90 -11.61 -11.02 7.71
N LEU A 91 -11.65 -9.69 7.97
CA LEU A 91 -12.68 -9.08 8.80
C LEU A 91 -14.07 -9.17 8.15
N CYS A 92 -14.16 -8.95 6.84
CA CYS A 92 -15.42 -9.08 6.09
C CYS A 92 -15.92 -10.53 6.10
N ASP A 93 -15.04 -11.49 5.80
CA ASP A 93 -15.39 -12.93 5.81
C ASP A 93 -15.89 -13.38 7.20
N ALA A 94 -15.22 -12.93 8.28
CA ALA A 94 -15.60 -13.25 9.65
C ALA A 94 -16.96 -12.68 10.06
N ASN A 95 -17.41 -11.59 9.42
CA ASN A 95 -18.69 -10.93 9.70
C ASN A 95 -19.76 -11.20 8.62
N GLY A 96 -19.51 -12.08 7.65
CA GLY A 96 -20.45 -12.42 6.58
C GLY A 96 -20.74 -11.26 5.62
N ILE A 97 -19.80 -10.34 5.44
CA ILE A 97 -19.88 -9.16 4.57
C ILE A 97 -19.26 -9.48 3.23
N SER A 98 -19.95 -9.14 2.14
CA SER A 98 -19.39 -9.26 0.80
C SER A 98 -18.25 -8.27 0.61
N TYR A 99 -17.11 -8.73 0.08
CA TYR A 99 -15.91 -7.91 -0.07
C TYR A 99 -15.38 -7.95 -1.52
N THR A 100 -15.01 -6.78 -2.03
CA THR A 100 -14.38 -6.64 -3.35
C THR A 100 -13.17 -5.71 -3.23
N CYS A 101 -12.00 -6.18 -3.67
CA CYS A 101 -10.82 -5.36 -3.84
C CYS A 101 -10.66 -4.98 -5.32
N LEU A 102 -10.33 -3.71 -5.59
CA LEU A 102 -10.11 -3.12 -6.91
C LEU A 102 -8.69 -2.57 -6.95
N ASP A 103 -7.87 -3.18 -7.82
CA ASP A 103 -6.46 -2.82 -8.02
C ASP A 103 -6.30 -2.04 -9.34
N PRO A 104 -5.89 -0.77 -9.32
CA PRO A 104 -5.62 0.04 -10.51
C PRO A 104 -4.16 -0.06 -10.98
N ASP A 105 -3.29 -0.79 -10.29
CA ASP A 105 -1.86 -0.93 -10.60
C ASP A 105 -1.16 0.44 -10.80
N TYR A 106 -1.36 1.36 -9.85
CA TYR A 106 -0.87 2.75 -9.85
C TYR A 106 -1.39 3.63 -11.01
N ASP A 107 -2.41 3.21 -11.77
CA ASP A 107 -3.01 4.05 -12.81
C ASP A 107 -4.21 4.84 -12.27
N LEU A 108 -4.07 6.17 -12.18
CA LEU A 108 -5.11 7.06 -11.68
C LEU A 108 -6.40 7.00 -12.52
N ASN A 109 -6.29 6.89 -13.86
CA ASN A 109 -7.49 6.85 -14.70
C ASN A 109 -8.27 5.55 -14.48
N THR A 110 -7.55 4.45 -14.28
CA THR A 110 -8.16 3.16 -13.90
C THR A 110 -8.84 3.28 -12.54
N GLN A 111 -8.18 3.90 -11.53
CA GLN A 111 -8.80 4.09 -10.22
C GLN A 111 -10.06 4.96 -10.30
N LEU A 112 -10.04 6.07 -11.03
CA LEU A 112 -11.23 6.92 -11.23
C LEU A 112 -12.38 6.15 -11.89
N SER A 113 -12.10 5.31 -12.89
CA SER A 113 -13.11 4.44 -13.51
C SER A 113 -13.68 3.43 -12.52
N GLN A 114 -12.83 2.82 -11.68
CA GLN A 114 -13.25 1.90 -10.64
C GLN A 114 -14.15 2.58 -9.59
N LEU A 115 -13.84 3.83 -9.20
CA LEU A 115 -14.66 4.60 -8.27
C LEU A 115 -16.02 4.93 -8.86
N SER A 116 -16.10 5.28 -10.15
CA SER A 116 -17.38 5.48 -10.84
C SER A 116 -18.22 4.20 -10.86
N ASP A 117 -17.62 3.03 -11.08
CA ASP A 117 -18.31 1.75 -11.00
C ASP A 117 -18.78 1.45 -9.57
N VAL A 118 -17.97 1.72 -8.54
CA VAL A 118 -18.35 1.57 -7.13
C VAL A 118 -19.53 2.46 -6.76
N ALA A 119 -19.57 3.71 -7.23
CA ALA A 119 -20.65 4.64 -6.96
C ALA A 119 -22.03 4.14 -7.41
N VAL A 120 -22.08 3.27 -8.44
CA VAL A 120 -23.36 2.74 -8.96
C VAL A 120 -23.63 1.28 -8.57
N SER A 121 -22.68 0.62 -7.92
CA SER A 121 -22.77 -0.83 -7.59
C SER A 121 -23.50 -1.12 -6.26
N GLY A 122 -23.80 -0.09 -5.45
CA GLY A 122 -24.59 -0.25 -4.23
C GLY A 122 -23.82 -0.82 -3.04
N TYR A 123 -22.53 -0.52 -2.92
CA TYR A 123 -21.75 -0.84 -1.72
C TYR A 123 -22.20 0.00 -0.52
N ASP A 124 -22.10 -0.59 0.67
CA ASP A 124 -22.48 0.06 1.93
C ASP A 124 -21.34 0.89 2.54
N ALA A 125 -20.09 0.57 2.21
CA ALA A 125 -18.92 1.35 2.56
C ALA A 125 -17.80 1.15 1.52
N VAL A 126 -16.95 2.16 1.37
CA VAL A 126 -15.74 2.08 0.55
C VAL A 126 -14.52 2.47 1.37
N PHE A 127 -13.47 1.63 1.29
CA PHE A 127 -12.13 1.92 1.80
C PHE A 127 -11.26 2.35 0.61
N ILE A 128 -10.44 3.38 0.78
CA ILE A 128 -9.69 3.99 -0.34
C ILE A 128 -8.25 4.27 0.07
N ILE A 129 -7.31 3.85 -0.79
CA ILE A 129 -5.94 4.36 -0.81
C ILE A 129 -5.75 5.05 -2.17
N PRO A 130 -5.50 6.37 -2.25
CA PRO A 130 -5.39 7.07 -3.52
C PRO A 130 -4.09 6.72 -4.25
N VAL A 131 -4.16 6.61 -5.58
CA VAL A 131 -2.97 6.60 -6.45
C VAL A 131 -2.29 7.97 -6.45
N ASP A 132 -3.10 9.03 -6.46
CA ASP A 132 -2.67 10.42 -6.38
C ASP A 132 -3.59 11.17 -5.44
N SER A 133 -3.03 11.77 -4.39
CA SER A 133 -3.78 12.40 -3.29
C SER A 133 -4.69 13.53 -3.74
N ALA A 134 -4.32 14.27 -4.79
CA ALA A 134 -5.11 15.37 -5.35
C ALA A 134 -5.93 14.93 -6.58
N GLY A 135 -5.41 14.01 -7.37
CA GLY A 135 -6.04 13.56 -8.62
C GLY A 135 -7.34 12.78 -8.43
N ILE A 136 -7.56 12.22 -7.22
CA ILE A 136 -8.71 11.34 -6.94
C ILE A 136 -10.01 12.10 -6.63
N THR A 137 -9.97 13.42 -6.40
CA THR A 137 -11.10 14.27 -5.96
C THR A 137 -12.41 14.01 -6.70
N ALA A 138 -12.36 13.84 -8.03
CA ALA A 138 -13.57 13.62 -8.83
C ALA A 138 -14.27 12.29 -8.46
N GLY A 139 -13.48 11.22 -8.26
CA GLY A 139 -14.01 9.92 -7.85
C GLY A 139 -14.61 9.94 -6.43
N LEU A 140 -13.98 10.67 -5.50
CA LEU A 140 -14.52 10.84 -4.14
C LEU A 140 -15.86 11.55 -4.15
N ALA A 141 -16.02 12.56 -5.01
CA ALA A 141 -17.29 13.28 -5.17
C ALA A 141 -18.41 12.35 -5.67
N GLU A 142 -18.13 11.48 -6.66
CA GLU A 142 -19.11 10.49 -7.16
C GLU A 142 -19.56 9.51 -6.08
N ILE A 143 -18.63 8.97 -5.28
CA ILE A 143 -18.93 8.07 -4.16
C ILE A 143 -19.80 8.78 -3.12
N LYS A 144 -19.45 10.02 -2.75
CA LYS A 144 -20.24 10.82 -1.80
C LYS A 144 -21.63 11.11 -2.31
N ASP A 145 -21.78 11.50 -3.60
CA ASP A 145 -23.07 11.78 -4.21
C ASP A 145 -23.98 10.54 -4.25
N ALA A 146 -23.38 9.35 -4.32
CA ALA A 146 -24.06 8.07 -4.16
C ALA A 146 -24.47 7.77 -2.69
N GLY A 147 -24.01 8.56 -1.72
CA GLY A 147 -24.31 8.39 -0.29
C GLY A 147 -23.50 7.30 0.39
N ILE A 148 -22.41 6.82 -0.21
CA ILE A 148 -21.57 5.77 0.32
C ILE A 148 -20.51 6.39 1.26
N PRO A 149 -20.38 5.94 2.52
CA PRO A 149 -19.34 6.42 3.43
C PRO A 149 -17.95 6.01 2.95
N ILE A 150 -17.02 6.97 3.00
CA ILE A 150 -15.64 6.84 2.51
C ILE A 150 -14.68 6.75 3.69
N PHE A 151 -13.95 5.65 3.80
CA PHE A 151 -12.87 5.43 4.75
C PHE A 151 -11.54 5.50 4.01
N ASN A 152 -10.87 6.65 4.11
CA ASN A 152 -9.53 6.81 3.54
C ASN A 152 -8.50 6.16 4.48
N VAL A 153 -7.71 5.25 3.95
CA VAL A 153 -6.75 4.44 4.72
C VAL A 153 -5.35 4.69 4.21
N ASP A 154 -4.37 4.71 5.08
CA ASP A 154 -2.93 4.85 4.82
C ASP A 154 -2.54 6.19 4.20
N THR A 155 -2.58 6.29 2.88
CA THR A 155 -2.23 7.52 2.17
C THR A 155 -3.40 8.49 2.22
N ALA A 156 -3.16 9.67 2.77
CA ALA A 156 -4.17 10.71 2.83
C ALA A 156 -4.50 11.25 1.43
N VAL A 157 -5.79 11.50 1.16
CA VAL A 157 -6.19 12.48 0.15
C VAL A 157 -5.88 13.86 0.67
N ILE A 158 -5.89 14.91 -0.19
CA ILE A 158 -5.64 16.27 0.28
C ILE A 158 -6.62 16.68 1.39
N ASP A 159 -6.20 17.56 2.29
CA ASP A 159 -6.98 17.98 3.46
C ASP A 159 -8.39 18.47 3.11
N GLU A 160 -8.53 19.23 2.03
CA GLU A 160 -9.82 19.72 1.53
C GLU A 160 -10.77 18.57 1.16
N ASP A 161 -10.24 17.48 0.64
CA ASP A 161 -11.00 16.27 0.27
C ASP A 161 -11.35 15.43 1.49
N ILE A 162 -10.45 15.33 2.51
CA ILE A 162 -10.79 14.70 3.79
C ILE A 162 -11.97 15.42 4.42
N ASP A 163 -11.93 16.74 4.50
CA ASP A 163 -13.00 17.53 5.11
C ASP A 163 -14.31 17.44 4.32
N SER A 164 -14.23 17.39 2.99
CA SER A 164 -15.39 17.44 2.10
C SER A 164 -16.02 16.06 1.87
N PHE A 165 -15.24 15.01 1.71
CA PHE A 165 -15.70 13.72 1.20
C PHE A 165 -15.49 12.58 2.18
N ALA A 166 -14.34 12.51 2.87
CA ALA A 166 -14.07 11.38 3.75
C ALA A 166 -14.99 11.37 4.96
N THR A 167 -15.44 10.19 5.32
CA THR A 167 -16.09 9.91 6.60
C THR A 167 -15.04 9.84 7.69
N LEU A 168 -13.93 9.16 7.42
CA LEU A 168 -12.79 8.97 8.30
C LEU A 168 -11.52 8.79 7.47
N PHE A 169 -10.42 9.36 7.94
CA PHE A 169 -9.07 9.02 7.52
C PHE A 169 -8.34 8.31 8.66
N VAL A 170 -7.65 7.22 8.36
CA VAL A 170 -6.78 6.49 9.29
C VAL A 170 -5.46 6.22 8.60
N GLY A 171 -4.37 6.73 9.17
CA GLY A 171 -3.03 6.51 8.63
C GLY A 171 -1.97 6.52 9.72
N THR A 172 -0.72 6.20 9.35
CA THR A 172 0.43 6.45 10.22
C THR A 172 0.66 7.95 10.34
N ASN A 173 1.13 8.40 11.49
CA ASN A 173 1.74 9.73 11.60
C ASN A 173 3.04 9.74 10.77
N ALA A 174 2.89 10.02 9.48
CA ALA A 174 3.95 9.94 8.49
C ALA A 174 5.09 10.91 8.80
N TYR A 175 4.76 12.11 9.28
CA TYR A 175 5.75 13.10 9.71
C TYR A 175 6.57 12.57 10.90
N MET A 176 5.92 12.00 11.93
CA MET A 176 6.59 11.39 13.08
C MET A 176 7.49 10.22 12.65
N ALA A 177 7.04 9.37 11.71
CA ALA A 177 7.85 8.28 11.20
C ALA A 177 9.14 8.79 10.55
N GLY A 178 9.04 9.82 9.73
CA GLY A 178 10.20 10.49 9.14
C GLY A 178 11.11 11.12 10.19
N GLU A 179 10.53 11.84 11.16
CA GLU A 179 11.27 12.50 12.25
C GLU A 179 12.11 11.51 13.06
N LEU A 180 11.54 10.36 13.44
CA LEU A 180 12.25 9.29 14.15
C LEU A 180 13.47 8.77 13.37
N VAL A 181 13.32 8.60 12.06
CA VAL A 181 14.41 8.14 11.17
C VAL A 181 15.49 9.22 11.03
N GLY A 182 15.08 10.49 10.88
CA GLY A 182 15.99 11.63 10.84
C GLY A 182 16.80 11.81 12.13
N GLU A 183 16.13 11.70 13.29
CA GLU A 183 16.79 11.70 14.59
C GLU A 183 17.81 10.57 14.74
N GLN A 184 17.48 9.37 14.22
CA GLN A 184 18.41 8.23 14.25
C GLN A 184 19.61 8.51 13.36
N MET A 185 19.40 9.01 12.14
CA MET A 185 20.50 9.37 11.23
C MET A 185 21.41 10.45 11.85
N ALA A 186 20.84 11.46 12.51
CA ALA A 186 21.61 12.49 13.20
C ALA A 186 22.46 11.97 14.37
N LYS A 187 22.04 10.88 15.02
CA LYS A 187 22.80 10.17 16.06
C LYS A 187 23.94 9.34 15.47
N ASP A 188 23.68 8.66 14.34
CA ASP A 188 24.65 7.81 13.67
C ASP A 188 25.74 8.61 12.95
N TYR A 189 25.39 9.79 12.43
CA TYR A 189 26.29 10.73 11.74
C TYR A 189 26.36 12.08 12.49
N PRO A 190 26.98 12.17 13.69
CA PRO A 190 27.02 13.38 14.50
C PRO A 190 27.78 14.55 13.85
N ASP A 191 28.68 14.25 12.92
CA ASP A 191 29.45 15.22 12.14
C ASP A 191 28.77 15.58 10.81
N GLY A 192 27.60 14.99 10.52
CA GLY A 192 26.87 15.14 9.25
C GLY A 192 27.34 14.16 8.18
N GLY A 193 26.85 14.35 6.95
CA GLY A 193 27.20 13.47 5.82
C GLY A 193 26.51 13.86 4.54
N LYS A 194 26.88 13.19 3.44
CA LYS A 194 26.23 13.29 2.14
C LYS A 194 25.13 12.24 2.05
N ILE A 195 23.91 12.70 1.85
CA ILE A 195 22.74 11.82 1.85
C ILE A 195 21.96 11.94 0.55
N ALA A 196 21.31 10.86 0.16
CA ALA A 196 20.38 10.85 -0.95
C ALA A 196 18.98 10.48 -0.45
N VAL A 197 17.95 10.99 -1.12
CA VAL A 197 16.54 10.73 -0.79
C VAL A 197 15.88 10.04 -1.99
N LEU A 198 15.30 8.87 -1.74
CA LEU A 198 14.40 8.19 -2.67
C LEU A 198 12.97 8.50 -2.25
N ASP A 199 12.29 9.33 -3.05
CA ASP A 199 11.06 10.02 -2.74
C ASP A 199 9.88 9.52 -3.59
N PHE A 200 8.66 9.99 -3.28
CA PHE A 200 7.46 9.86 -4.11
C PHE A 200 6.54 11.08 -3.89
N PRO A 201 6.81 12.22 -4.57
CA PRO A 201 6.21 13.51 -4.24
C PRO A 201 4.74 13.65 -4.64
N SER A 202 4.16 12.74 -5.41
CA SER A 202 2.73 12.73 -5.72
C SER A 202 1.87 12.12 -4.60
N ASN A 203 2.49 11.60 -3.54
CA ASN A 203 1.84 10.98 -2.40
C ASN A 203 2.07 11.82 -1.13
N GLU A 204 0.99 12.32 -0.52
CA GLU A 204 1.04 13.24 0.63
C GLU A 204 1.77 12.62 1.82
N SER A 205 1.50 11.35 2.14
CA SER A 205 2.18 10.68 3.26
C SER A 205 3.71 10.58 3.02
N CYS A 206 4.16 10.43 1.76
CA CYS A 206 5.57 10.41 1.42
C CYS A 206 6.21 11.80 1.55
N VAL A 207 5.49 12.86 1.17
CA VAL A 207 5.93 14.25 1.41
C VAL A 207 6.11 14.51 2.91
N ASP A 208 5.17 14.08 3.73
CA ASP A 208 5.26 14.20 5.19
C ASP A 208 6.44 13.42 5.77
N ARG A 209 6.74 12.21 5.26
CA ARG A 209 7.92 11.43 5.67
C ARG A 209 9.22 12.18 5.40
N VAL A 210 9.35 12.80 4.22
CA VAL A 210 10.53 13.60 3.87
C VAL A 210 10.63 14.83 4.76
N ASN A 211 9.52 15.56 4.98
CA ASN A 211 9.49 16.74 5.83
C ASN A 211 9.85 16.39 7.29
N GLY A 212 9.31 15.30 7.81
CA GLY A 212 9.64 14.77 9.13
C GLY A 212 11.12 14.38 9.23
N PHE A 213 11.64 13.64 8.25
CA PHE A 213 13.05 13.26 8.18
C PHE A 213 13.97 14.48 8.28
N LEU A 214 13.71 15.51 7.47
CA LEU A 214 14.50 16.74 7.49
C LEU A 214 14.41 17.46 8.84
N ALA A 215 13.24 17.46 9.49
CA ALA A 215 13.07 18.02 10.83
C ALA A 215 13.80 17.20 11.89
N GLY A 216 13.80 15.87 11.79
CA GLY A 216 14.49 14.96 12.71
C GLY A 216 16.01 15.09 12.68
N LEU A 217 16.63 15.58 11.59
CA LEU A 217 18.05 15.95 11.56
C LEU A 217 18.38 17.09 12.57
N GLY A 218 17.37 17.86 12.98
CA GLY A 218 17.43 18.85 14.04
C GLY A 218 18.53 19.90 13.86
N ASP A 219 19.24 20.21 14.93
CA ASP A 219 20.37 21.17 14.93
C ASP A 219 21.54 20.73 14.04
N ASN A 220 21.61 19.44 13.70
CA ASN A 220 22.62 18.89 12.80
C ASN A 220 22.25 19.03 11.31
N SER A 221 21.05 19.46 10.98
CA SER A 221 20.57 19.54 9.57
C SER A 221 21.54 20.28 8.63
N SER A 222 22.18 21.34 9.11
CA SER A 222 23.17 22.12 8.33
C SER A 222 24.48 21.37 8.05
N LYS A 223 24.72 20.22 8.66
CA LYS A 223 25.90 19.37 8.45
C LYS A 223 25.65 18.30 7.37
N PHE A 224 24.38 18.09 7.01
CA PHE A 224 24.01 17.14 5.98
C PHE A 224 23.86 17.83 4.62
N GLU A 225 24.43 17.22 3.60
CA GLU A 225 24.29 17.64 2.20
C GLU A 225 23.38 16.63 1.47
N ILE A 226 22.21 17.07 1.01
CA ILE A 226 21.36 16.25 0.14
C ILE A 226 21.93 16.34 -1.27
N VAL A 227 22.69 15.31 -1.67
CA VAL A 227 23.35 15.27 -2.99
C VAL A 227 22.40 14.85 -4.10
N ALA A 228 21.32 14.16 -3.78
CA ALA A 228 20.27 13.76 -4.72
C ALA A 228 18.92 13.59 -3.99
N GLN A 229 17.83 13.96 -4.66
CA GLN A 229 16.46 13.60 -4.29
C GLN A 229 15.75 13.19 -5.57
N GLN A 230 15.28 11.94 -5.66
CA GLN A 230 14.74 11.35 -6.87
C GLN A 230 13.42 10.64 -6.58
N ASP A 231 12.49 10.74 -7.52
CA ASP A 231 11.19 10.05 -7.48
C ASP A 231 11.37 8.57 -7.84
N GLY A 232 11.49 7.72 -6.82
CA GLY A 232 11.56 6.26 -6.92
C GLY A 232 10.19 5.58 -6.99
N LYS A 233 9.10 6.37 -7.03
CA LYS A 233 7.70 5.92 -7.12
C LYS A 233 7.28 4.91 -6.04
N ALA A 234 7.95 4.96 -4.91
CA ALA A 234 7.77 4.02 -3.80
C ALA A 234 7.98 2.54 -4.22
N ALA A 235 8.74 2.28 -5.29
CA ALA A 235 8.91 0.97 -5.92
C ALA A 235 10.36 0.50 -5.91
N LEU A 236 10.57 -0.82 -5.77
CA LEU A 236 11.89 -1.42 -5.67
C LEU A 236 12.71 -1.24 -6.97
N ASP A 237 12.10 -1.59 -8.11
CA ASP A 237 12.81 -1.63 -9.39
C ASP A 237 13.28 -0.25 -9.84
N GLU A 238 12.42 0.77 -9.72
CA GLU A 238 12.78 2.17 -10.01
C GLU A 238 13.85 2.68 -9.06
N SER A 239 13.70 2.39 -7.76
CA SER A 239 14.65 2.82 -6.73
C SER A 239 16.02 2.17 -6.88
N LEU A 240 16.08 0.91 -7.32
CA LEU A 240 17.34 0.21 -7.63
C LEU A 240 18.14 0.98 -8.70
N VAL A 241 17.50 1.28 -9.83
CA VAL A 241 18.15 1.98 -10.94
C VAL A 241 18.64 3.37 -10.54
N LEU A 242 17.79 4.11 -9.81
CA LEU A 242 18.16 5.44 -9.31
C LEU A 242 19.30 5.39 -8.30
N ALA A 243 19.29 4.41 -7.39
CA ALA A 243 20.36 4.24 -6.40
C ALA A 243 21.71 3.88 -7.04
N GLU A 244 21.74 3.03 -8.07
CA GLU A 244 22.95 2.73 -8.83
C GLU A 244 23.54 4.01 -9.44
N ASP A 245 22.72 4.83 -10.12
CA ASP A 245 23.16 6.09 -10.73
C ASP A 245 23.65 7.08 -9.66
N ILE A 246 22.95 7.19 -8.52
CA ILE A 246 23.32 8.08 -7.41
C ILE A 246 24.67 7.68 -6.80
N ILE A 247 24.91 6.39 -6.55
CA ILE A 247 26.16 5.86 -5.97
C ILE A 247 27.33 6.15 -6.90
N ILE A 248 27.13 5.95 -8.21
CA ILE A 248 28.18 6.22 -9.23
C ILE A 248 28.49 7.72 -9.29
N ALA A 249 27.47 8.57 -9.26
CA ALA A 249 27.64 10.02 -9.34
C ALA A 249 28.23 10.63 -8.04
N ASN A 250 28.03 9.96 -6.90
CA ASN A 250 28.42 10.43 -5.56
C ASN A 250 29.25 9.38 -4.81
N PRO A 251 30.54 9.20 -5.16
CA PRO A 251 31.38 8.16 -4.52
C PRO A 251 31.55 8.28 -3.01
N GLU A 252 31.31 9.48 -2.46
CA GLU A 252 31.38 9.81 -1.04
C GLU A 252 30.00 9.86 -0.36
N LEU A 253 29.00 9.16 -0.93
CA LEU A 253 27.67 9.06 -0.32
C LEU A 253 27.73 8.27 0.99
N ASP A 254 27.19 8.84 2.06
CA ASP A 254 27.18 8.23 3.39
C ASP A 254 25.89 7.43 3.65
N ALA A 255 24.73 7.92 3.16
CA ALA A 255 23.48 7.23 3.42
C ALA A 255 22.35 7.56 2.41
N PHE A 256 21.39 6.65 2.32
CA PHE A 256 20.07 6.87 1.74
C PHE A 256 19.02 7.03 2.82
N PHE A 257 18.12 8.00 2.65
CA PHE A 257 16.78 7.98 3.23
C PHE A 257 15.80 7.55 2.14
N CYS A 258 15.03 6.52 2.44
CA CYS A 258 14.03 5.94 1.53
C CYS A 258 12.65 6.06 2.20
N ILE A 259 11.67 6.56 1.46
CA ILE A 259 10.34 6.82 2.03
C ILE A 259 9.59 5.55 2.43
N ASN A 260 10.00 4.38 1.95
CA ASN A 260 9.41 3.10 2.29
C ASN A 260 10.39 1.92 2.10
N ASP A 261 10.04 0.74 2.59
CA ASP A 261 10.86 -0.47 2.47
C ASP A 261 11.12 -0.91 1.02
N PRO A 262 10.16 -0.90 0.07
CA PRO A 262 10.47 -1.22 -1.32
C PRO A 262 11.58 -0.35 -1.91
N SER A 263 11.53 0.96 -1.68
CA SER A 263 12.60 1.88 -2.14
C SER A 263 13.93 1.59 -1.45
N ALA A 264 13.89 1.28 -0.14
CA ALA A 264 15.09 0.95 0.64
C ALA A 264 15.72 -0.39 0.21
N LEU A 265 14.91 -1.39 -0.12
CA LEU A 265 15.38 -2.67 -0.68
C LEU A 265 16.05 -2.47 -2.04
N GLY A 266 15.51 -1.56 -2.88
CA GLY A 266 16.14 -1.16 -4.12
C GLY A 266 17.51 -0.52 -3.90
N ALA A 267 17.61 0.43 -2.95
CA ALA A 267 18.87 1.06 -2.57
C ALA A 267 19.87 0.04 -1.99
N ALA A 268 19.44 -0.85 -1.11
CA ALA A 268 20.28 -1.91 -0.53
C ALA A 268 20.82 -2.86 -1.61
N ALA A 269 20.00 -3.22 -2.60
CA ALA A 269 20.43 -4.05 -3.72
C ALA A 269 21.50 -3.35 -4.59
N ALA A 270 21.35 -2.04 -4.86
CA ALA A 270 22.36 -1.23 -5.56
C ALA A 270 23.68 -1.16 -4.77
N ILE A 271 23.61 -0.88 -3.47
CA ILE A 271 24.77 -0.84 -2.56
C ILE A 271 25.52 -2.18 -2.57
N LYS A 272 24.77 -3.28 -2.52
CA LYS A 272 25.33 -4.64 -2.58
C LYS A 272 25.98 -4.94 -3.93
N GLY A 273 25.36 -4.49 -5.04
CA GLY A 273 25.92 -4.60 -6.38
C GLY A 273 27.28 -3.90 -6.52
N GLU A 274 27.45 -2.77 -5.86
CA GLU A 274 28.70 -1.98 -5.81
C GLU A 274 29.69 -2.44 -4.71
N ASN A 275 29.37 -3.51 -3.97
CA ASN A 275 30.16 -4.06 -2.85
C ASN A 275 30.39 -3.04 -1.72
N LYS A 276 29.42 -2.17 -1.45
CA LYS A 276 29.47 -1.13 -0.41
C LYS A 276 28.57 -1.39 0.78
N THR A 277 28.09 -2.63 0.96
CA THR A 277 27.28 -3.02 2.13
C THR A 277 28.04 -2.74 3.42
N GLY A 278 27.40 -2.00 4.35
CA GLY A 278 28.01 -1.53 5.58
C GLY A 278 28.90 -0.27 5.44
N GLU A 279 29.09 0.26 4.22
CA GLU A 279 29.73 1.55 3.99
C GLU A 279 28.71 2.68 3.82
N ILE A 280 27.56 2.38 3.16
CA ILE A 280 26.47 3.33 2.92
C ILE A 280 25.27 2.89 3.78
N GLY A 281 24.79 3.78 4.66
CA GLY A 281 23.62 3.54 5.49
C GLY A 281 22.32 3.57 4.70
N VAL A 282 21.34 2.75 5.10
CA VAL A 282 20.00 2.73 4.51
C VAL A 282 18.96 2.93 5.62
N TYR A 283 18.18 3.98 5.51
CA TYR A 283 17.17 4.41 6.47
C TYR A 283 15.80 4.36 5.82
N SER A 284 14.83 3.67 6.43
CA SER A 284 13.57 3.33 5.83
C SER A 284 12.37 3.58 6.75
N ILE A 285 11.19 3.47 6.17
CA ILE A 285 9.89 3.45 6.86
C ILE A 285 9.10 2.27 6.32
N ASP A 286 8.36 1.59 7.14
CA ASP A 286 7.37 0.53 7.04
C ASP A 286 7.61 -0.54 8.11
N ALA A 287 8.83 -1.05 8.22
CA ALA A 287 9.19 -2.24 9.00
C ALA A 287 8.36 -3.47 8.57
N SER A 288 8.28 -3.68 7.25
CA SER A 288 7.72 -4.89 6.65
C SER A 288 8.51 -6.14 7.09
N PRO A 289 7.98 -7.36 6.90
CA PRO A 289 8.78 -8.58 7.09
C PRO A 289 10.11 -8.53 6.33
N GLU A 290 10.11 -8.04 5.08
CA GLU A 290 11.30 -7.90 4.25
C GLU A 290 12.26 -6.82 4.77
N GLY A 291 11.73 -5.68 5.20
CA GLY A 291 12.52 -4.58 5.79
C GLY A 291 13.16 -4.99 7.12
N LYS A 292 12.42 -5.72 7.97
CA LYS A 292 12.98 -6.30 9.20
C LYS A 292 14.07 -7.33 8.93
N GLN A 293 13.88 -8.16 7.89
CA GLN A 293 14.94 -9.09 7.50
C GLN A 293 16.18 -8.33 7.01
N ALA A 294 16.02 -7.30 6.20
CA ALA A 294 17.13 -6.46 5.74
C ALA A 294 17.84 -5.73 6.90
N LEU A 295 17.09 -5.30 7.94
CA LEU A 295 17.67 -4.77 9.17
C LEU A 295 18.53 -5.82 9.89
N LEU A 296 18.04 -7.06 10.04
CA LEU A 296 18.76 -8.16 10.69
C LEU A 296 19.99 -8.60 9.91
N ASP A 297 19.95 -8.51 8.58
CA ASP A 297 21.08 -8.84 7.69
C ASP A 297 22.11 -7.70 7.59
N GLY A 298 21.84 -6.54 8.22
CA GLY A 298 22.70 -5.36 8.18
C GLY A 298 22.67 -4.63 6.84
N GLU A 299 21.64 -4.88 6.01
CA GLU A 299 21.40 -4.17 4.75
C GLU A 299 20.66 -2.85 5.01
N PHE A 300 19.81 -2.79 6.06
CA PHE A 300 19.23 -1.54 6.59
C PHE A 300 19.95 -1.12 7.87
N THR A 301 20.01 0.19 8.10
CA THR A 301 20.58 0.81 9.31
C THR A 301 19.50 1.06 10.36
N ALA A 302 18.36 1.58 9.94
CA ALA A 302 17.20 1.81 10.78
C ALA A 302 15.91 1.82 9.96
N VAL A 303 14.81 1.44 10.60
CA VAL A 303 13.48 1.48 10.00
C VAL A 303 12.43 1.90 11.02
N ALA A 304 11.54 2.83 10.65
CA ALA A 304 10.37 3.19 11.44
C ALA A 304 9.16 2.36 11.03
N ALA A 305 8.39 1.90 12.01
CA ALA A 305 7.26 1.02 11.78
C ALA A 305 6.02 1.75 11.24
N GLN A 306 5.24 1.07 10.42
CA GLN A 306 3.84 1.34 10.15
C GLN A 306 2.98 0.17 10.63
N VAL A 307 1.69 0.42 10.85
CA VAL A 307 0.74 -0.55 11.45
C VAL A 307 -0.47 -0.84 10.54
N PRO A 308 -0.25 -1.38 9.32
CA PRO A 308 -1.29 -1.53 8.31
C PRO A 308 -2.47 -2.40 8.77
N LEU A 309 -2.21 -3.43 9.58
CA LEU A 309 -3.28 -4.30 10.08
C LEU A 309 -4.19 -3.56 11.07
N GLN A 310 -3.61 -2.69 11.90
CA GLN A 310 -4.40 -1.85 12.83
C GLN A 310 -5.19 -0.77 12.08
N MET A 311 -4.65 -0.20 10.99
CA MET A 311 -5.39 0.74 10.14
C MET A 311 -6.62 0.08 9.53
N ALA A 312 -6.47 -1.11 8.96
CA ALA A 312 -7.57 -1.88 8.40
C ALA A 312 -8.64 -2.21 9.46
N GLU A 313 -8.21 -2.71 10.62
CA GLU A 313 -9.12 -3.08 11.71
C GLU A 313 -9.85 -1.87 12.29
N TYR A 314 -9.16 -0.76 12.52
CA TYR A 314 -9.76 0.47 13.02
C TYR A 314 -10.82 0.99 12.05
N SER A 315 -10.47 1.11 10.76
CA SER A 315 -11.37 1.61 9.72
C SER A 315 -12.60 0.71 9.55
N PHE A 316 -12.40 -0.62 9.55
CA PHE A 316 -13.48 -1.60 9.47
C PHE A 316 -14.44 -1.47 10.66
N ASN A 317 -13.92 -1.41 11.88
CA ASN A 317 -14.74 -1.30 13.10
C ASN A 317 -15.56 0.00 13.11
N GLU A 318 -14.99 1.12 12.66
CA GLU A 318 -15.73 2.38 12.56
C GLU A 318 -16.80 2.33 11.45
N ALA A 319 -16.54 1.63 10.34
CA ALA A 319 -17.55 1.41 9.30
C ALA A 319 -18.74 0.62 9.84
N ILE A 320 -18.50 -0.47 10.56
CA ILE A 320 -19.56 -1.29 11.19
C ILE A 320 -20.36 -0.47 12.21
N LYS A 321 -19.68 0.28 13.09
CA LYS A 321 -20.38 1.13 14.08
C LYS A 321 -21.26 2.19 13.40
N LEU A 322 -20.75 2.81 12.32
CA LEU A 322 -21.48 3.82 11.58
C LEU A 322 -22.74 3.24 10.94
N LEU A 323 -22.62 2.10 10.26
CA LEU A 323 -23.74 1.43 9.59
C LEU A 323 -24.78 0.89 10.56
N ASN A 324 -24.37 0.51 11.76
CA ASN A 324 -25.28 0.13 12.86
C ASN A 324 -25.93 1.33 13.55
N GLY A 325 -25.55 2.57 13.22
CA GLY A 325 -26.04 3.78 13.89
C GLY A 325 -25.48 3.97 15.30
N GLU A 326 -24.37 3.32 15.63
CA GLU A 326 -23.73 3.34 16.95
C GLU A 326 -22.65 4.43 17.08
N SER A 327 -22.16 4.96 15.94
CA SER A 327 -21.08 5.95 15.90
C SER A 327 -21.52 7.26 15.25
N ASN A 328 -21.10 8.39 15.85
CA ASN A 328 -20.97 9.68 15.22
C ASN A 328 -19.47 9.97 15.13
N ILE A 329 -18.85 9.72 13.99
CA ILE A 329 -17.44 10.05 13.74
C ILE A 329 -17.31 11.58 13.74
N THR A 330 -16.77 12.13 14.82
CA THR A 330 -16.55 13.58 14.99
C THR A 330 -15.11 13.98 14.67
N GLU A 331 -14.17 13.07 14.88
CA GLU A 331 -12.76 13.22 14.51
C GLU A 331 -12.52 12.49 13.18
N LYS A 332 -12.30 13.28 12.13
CA LYS A 332 -12.17 12.75 10.79
C LYS A 332 -10.77 12.21 10.46
N LYS A 333 -9.77 12.54 11.26
CA LYS A 333 -8.37 12.15 11.05
C LYS A 333 -7.85 11.42 12.27
N VAL A 334 -7.44 10.19 12.08
CA VAL A 334 -6.81 9.36 13.11
C VAL A 334 -5.42 8.99 12.63
N TYR A 335 -4.42 9.38 13.39
CA TYR A 335 -3.03 9.06 13.14
C TYR A 335 -2.54 8.04 14.15
N LEU A 336 -2.08 6.90 13.68
CA LEU A 336 -1.47 5.87 14.50
C LEU A 336 0.02 6.17 14.66
N ASP A 337 0.53 6.02 15.89
CA ASP A 337 1.91 6.34 16.20
C ASP A 337 2.89 5.38 15.52
N SER A 338 4.02 5.93 15.11
CA SER A 338 5.19 5.19 14.61
C SER A 338 6.25 5.04 15.70
N HIS A 339 7.12 4.06 15.55
CA HIS A 339 8.31 3.88 16.40
C HIS A 339 9.45 3.27 15.57
N LEU A 340 10.70 3.44 16.04
CA LEU A 340 11.83 2.75 15.43
C LEU A 340 11.83 1.29 15.83
N VAL A 341 11.95 0.39 14.86
CA VAL A 341 12.09 -1.05 15.09
C VAL A 341 13.55 -1.35 15.40
N LEU A 342 13.77 -1.93 16.57
CA LEU A 342 15.07 -2.39 17.02
C LEU A 342 15.30 -3.86 16.63
N GLU A 343 16.56 -4.28 16.60
CA GLU A 343 16.97 -5.65 16.20
C GLU A 343 16.24 -6.75 17.01
N GLU A 344 15.99 -6.54 18.30
CA GLU A 344 15.29 -7.50 19.15
C GLU A 344 13.82 -7.63 18.73
N GLU A 345 13.13 -6.52 18.51
CA GLU A 345 11.76 -6.48 18.03
C GLU A 345 11.65 -7.06 16.62
N ALA A 346 12.59 -6.73 15.72
CA ALA A 346 12.63 -7.27 14.37
C ALA A 346 12.71 -8.81 14.38
N LYS A 347 13.47 -9.42 15.32
CA LYS A 347 13.54 -10.88 15.47
C LYS A 347 12.24 -11.49 15.97
N GLU A 348 11.58 -10.83 16.92
CA GLU A 348 10.34 -11.33 17.53
C GLU A 348 9.15 -11.22 16.58
N THR A 349 9.12 -10.18 15.73
CA THR A 349 7.98 -9.85 14.86
C THR A 349 8.26 -10.07 13.37
N LEU A 350 9.31 -10.81 13.02
CA LEU A 350 9.85 -10.91 11.66
C LEU A 350 8.81 -11.27 10.59
N SER A 351 7.90 -12.16 10.90
CA SER A 351 6.91 -12.67 9.94
C SER A 351 5.61 -11.83 9.86
N ASN A 352 5.49 -10.81 10.68
CA ASN A 352 4.25 -10.06 10.82
C ASN A 352 4.48 -8.57 10.55
N TRP A 353 3.43 -7.86 10.16
CA TRP A 353 3.35 -6.40 10.30
C TRP A 353 3.05 -6.04 11.76
N GLN A 354 3.42 -4.81 12.16
CA GLN A 354 3.07 -4.26 13.49
C GLN A 354 1.63 -3.79 13.57
#